data_d0ff962fdc4f9df7bff97f41b060a980
#
_entry.id   d0ff962fdc4f9df7bff97f41b060a980
#
_cell.length_a   1.000
_cell.length_b   1.000
_cell.length_c   1.000
_cell.angle_alpha   90.00
_cell.angle_beta   90.00
_cell.angle_gamma   90.00
#
_symmetry.space_group_name_H-M   'P 1'
#
loop_
_entity.id
_entity.type
_entity.pdbx_description
1 polymer ?
#
loop_
_entity_poly.entity_id
_entity_poly.type
_entity_poly.pdbx_seq_one_letter_code
_entity_poly.pdbx_strand_id
1 'polypeptide(L)'
;MREILNELGLGADSFGAAAGGPLETHGDWLDSYAPGDGSKIGRVKMATLDDYEVVMKKTLGVFEKWRATPAPVRGEIVREMGNVLRAKKKALGALVALEMGKIRAEGEGEVQEMIDIADFAVGLSRQIYGQVIASERPLHRLTEQWHPMGCVGIISAFNF
;
A
#
# COMPACT_ATOMS: atom_id res chain seq x y z
N MET A 1 -9.37 18.36 -12.50
CA MET A 1 -9.90 17.01 -12.22
C MET A 1 -9.48 15.97 -13.26
N ARG A 2 -9.93 16.04 -14.53
CA ARG A 2 -9.57 15.03 -15.57
C ARG A 2 -8.06 14.90 -15.80
N GLU A 3 -7.32 15.98 -15.77
CA GLU A 3 -5.86 15.96 -15.91
C GLU A 3 -5.18 15.18 -14.79
N ILE A 4 -5.64 15.35 -13.54
CA ILE A 4 -5.13 14.61 -12.38
C ILE A 4 -5.36 13.10 -12.54
N LEU A 5 -6.58 12.71 -12.89
CA LEU A 5 -6.91 11.30 -13.11
C LEU A 5 -6.09 10.71 -14.27
N ASN A 6 -5.97 11.43 -15.38
CA ASN A 6 -5.18 10.98 -16.53
C ASN A 6 -3.69 10.81 -16.19
N GLU A 7 -3.10 11.75 -15.42
CA GLU A 7 -1.71 11.67 -14.98
C GLU A 7 -1.47 10.44 -14.07
N LEU A 8 -2.49 10.05 -13.30
CA LEU A 8 -2.46 8.85 -12.46
C LEU A 8 -2.81 7.56 -13.22
N GLY A 9 -3.23 7.67 -14.46
CA GLY A 9 -3.70 6.53 -15.26
C GLY A 9 -5.07 6.01 -14.83
N LEU A 10 -5.87 6.86 -14.17
CA LEU A 10 -7.21 6.54 -13.70
C LEU A 10 -8.27 7.02 -14.69
N GLY A 11 -9.27 6.19 -14.94
CA GLY A 11 -10.50 6.57 -15.64
C GLY A 11 -11.53 7.18 -14.67
N ALA A 12 -12.70 7.56 -15.23
CA ALA A 12 -13.85 7.93 -14.40
C ALA A 12 -14.44 6.72 -13.65
N ASP A 13 -14.23 5.54 -14.18
CA ASP A 13 -14.68 4.25 -13.64
C ASP A 13 -13.46 3.42 -13.23
N SER A 14 -13.46 2.90 -12.01
CA SER A 14 -12.38 2.08 -11.47
C SER A 14 -12.93 0.86 -10.75
N PHE A 15 -12.12 -0.19 -10.64
CA PHE A 15 -12.46 -1.35 -9.80
C PHE A 15 -11.93 -1.19 -8.38
N GLY A 16 -12.66 -1.69 -7.39
CA GLY A 16 -12.35 -1.57 -5.98
C GLY A 16 -11.34 -2.59 -5.45
N ALA A 17 -10.77 -3.44 -6.30
CA ALA A 17 -9.76 -4.40 -5.90
C ALA A 17 -8.61 -4.51 -6.91
N ALA A 18 -7.45 -4.88 -6.39
CA ALA A 18 -6.26 -5.16 -7.21
C ALA A 18 -5.42 -6.26 -6.57
N ALA A 19 -4.81 -7.11 -7.40
CA ALA A 19 -3.82 -8.09 -6.96
C ALA A 19 -2.87 -8.40 -8.12
N GLY A 20 -1.75 -7.69 -8.18
CA GLY A 20 -0.82 -7.69 -9.31
C GLY A 20 -1.33 -6.92 -10.54
N GLY A 21 -2.45 -6.22 -10.41
CA GLY A 21 -3.16 -5.42 -11.40
C GLY A 21 -4.62 -5.25 -11.00
N PRO A 22 -5.38 -4.38 -11.67
CA PRO A 22 -6.81 -4.22 -11.42
C PRO A 22 -7.56 -5.55 -11.57
N LEU A 23 -8.50 -5.80 -10.66
CA LEU A 23 -9.43 -6.94 -10.72
C LEU A 23 -10.83 -6.42 -10.97
N GLU A 24 -11.55 -7.03 -11.91
CA GLU A 24 -12.95 -6.76 -12.07
C GLU A 24 -13.70 -7.15 -10.79
N THR A 25 -14.47 -6.19 -10.25
CA THR A 25 -15.26 -6.36 -9.02
C THR A 25 -16.74 -6.36 -9.35
N HIS A 26 -17.58 -6.96 -8.47
CA HIS A 26 -18.97 -7.32 -8.79
C HIS A 26 -20.00 -6.66 -7.88
N GLY A 27 -19.56 -5.80 -6.93
CA GLY A 27 -20.46 -5.05 -6.05
C GLY A 27 -21.10 -3.82 -6.73
N ASP A 28 -21.76 -3.01 -5.95
CA ASP A 28 -22.41 -1.80 -6.42
C ASP A 28 -21.40 -0.70 -6.75
N TRP A 29 -21.81 0.27 -7.56
CA TRP A 29 -21.03 1.46 -7.84
C TRP A 29 -21.11 2.44 -6.67
N LEU A 30 -19.97 2.93 -6.23
CA LEU A 30 -19.81 4.02 -5.27
C LEU A 30 -19.27 5.25 -6.00
N ASP A 31 -20.06 6.31 -5.98
CA ASP A 31 -19.65 7.60 -6.56
C ASP A 31 -18.80 8.40 -5.57
N SER A 32 -17.72 9.01 -6.05
CA SER A 32 -16.88 9.94 -5.30
C SER A 32 -17.12 11.37 -5.78
N TYR A 33 -17.28 12.29 -4.83
CA TYR A 33 -17.57 13.71 -5.08
C TYR A 33 -16.58 14.61 -4.35
N ALA A 34 -16.20 15.71 -5.00
CA ALA A 34 -15.39 16.75 -4.37
C ALA A 34 -16.26 17.53 -3.38
N PRO A 35 -15.93 17.57 -2.07
CA PRO A 35 -16.74 18.28 -1.07
C PRO A 35 -16.75 19.79 -1.25
N GLY A 36 -15.78 20.37 -1.98
CA GLY A 36 -15.68 21.81 -2.18
C GLY A 36 -16.75 22.40 -3.11
N ASP A 37 -17.19 21.63 -4.11
CA ASP A 37 -18.18 22.11 -5.10
C ASP A 37 -19.25 21.07 -5.46
N GLY A 38 -19.19 19.87 -4.88
CA GLY A 38 -20.11 18.77 -5.15
C GLY A 38 -19.92 18.12 -6.51
N SER A 39 -18.86 18.44 -7.24
CA SER A 39 -18.61 17.83 -8.55
C SER A 39 -18.20 16.37 -8.42
N LYS A 40 -18.70 15.53 -9.33
CA LYS A 40 -18.35 14.12 -9.37
C LYS A 40 -16.92 13.93 -9.86
N ILE A 41 -16.09 13.27 -9.07
CA ILE A 41 -14.69 12.93 -9.41
C ILE A 41 -14.65 11.68 -10.29
N GLY A 42 -15.33 10.64 -9.87
CA GLY A 42 -15.37 9.34 -10.53
C GLY A 42 -16.25 8.38 -9.74
N ARG A 43 -16.14 7.09 -10.05
CA ARG A 43 -16.82 6.03 -9.28
C ARG A 43 -15.98 4.77 -9.22
N VAL A 44 -16.21 4.02 -8.16
CA VAL A 44 -15.53 2.75 -7.92
C VAL A 44 -16.57 1.64 -7.85
N LYS A 45 -16.34 0.54 -8.55
CA LYS A 45 -17.16 -0.67 -8.42
C LYS A 45 -16.66 -1.44 -7.21
N MET A 46 -17.48 -1.49 -6.15
CA MET A 46 -17.10 -2.11 -4.88
C MET A 46 -16.81 -3.60 -5.04
N ALA A 47 -15.94 -4.13 -4.21
CA ALA A 47 -15.67 -5.56 -4.13
C ALA A 47 -16.75 -6.27 -3.30
N THR A 48 -17.10 -7.48 -3.72
CA THR A 48 -17.90 -8.43 -2.94
C THR A 48 -17.00 -9.30 -2.07
N LEU A 49 -17.61 -10.14 -1.23
CA LEU A 49 -16.86 -11.14 -0.46
C LEU A 49 -16.14 -12.14 -1.39
N ASP A 50 -16.76 -12.53 -2.49
CA ASP A 50 -16.14 -13.43 -3.46
C ASP A 50 -14.92 -12.78 -4.14
N ASP A 51 -15.00 -11.50 -4.48
CA ASP A 51 -13.85 -10.73 -4.99
C ASP A 51 -12.71 -10.67 -3.97
N TYR A 52 -13.04 -10.47 -2.68
CA TYR A 52 -12.07 -10.52 -1.59
C TYR A 52 -11.37 -11.88 -1.51
N GLU A 53 -12.12 -12.98 -1.60
CA GLU A 53 -11.54 -14.33 -1.59
C GLU A 53 -10.58 -14.56 -2.76
N VAL A 54 -10.88 -14.01 -3.94
CA VAL A 54 -9.97 -14.05 -5.09
C VAL A 54 -8.66 -13.31 -4.79
N VAL A 55 -8.74 -12.12 -4.18
CA VAL A 55 -7.55 -11.34 -3.77
C VAL A 55 -6.74 -12.13 -2.75
N MET A 56 -7.39 -12.67 -1.72
CA MET A 56 -6.72 -13.44 -0.66
C MET A 56 -6.03 -14.68 -1.20
N LYS A 57 -6.68 -15.44 -2.09
CA LYS A 57 -6.08 -16.61 -2.73
C LYS A 57 -4.83 -16.25 -3.52
N LYS A 58 -4.85 -15.15 -4.29
CA LYS A 58 -3.68 -14.67 -5.02
C LYS A 58 -2.55 -14.26 -4.09
N THR A 59 -2.88 -13.51 -3.03
CA THR A 59 -1.89 -13.02 -2.05
C THR A 59 -1.22 -14.18 -1.31
N LEU A 60 -1.99 -15.14 -0.82
CA LEU A 60 -1.47 -16.33 -0.15
C LEU A 60 -0.62 -17.18 -1.09
N GLY A 61 -1.00 -17.30 -2.36
CA GLY A 61 -0.22 -18.04 -3.38
C GLY A 61 1.15 -17.44 -3.65
N VAL A 62 1.33 -16.13 -3.45
CA VAL A 62 2.63 -15.44 -3.62
C VAL A 62 3.50 -15.54 -2.36
N PHE A 63 2.90 -15.74 -1.19
CA PHE A 63 3.60 -15.67 0.09
C PHE A 63 4.77 -16.65 0.19
N GLU A 64 4.64 -17.87 -0.32
CA GLU A 64 5.72 -18.87 -0.30
C GLU A 64 7.01 -18.36 -0.95
N LYS A 65 6.88 -17.75 -2.11
CA LYS A 65 8.00 -17.13 -2.82
C LYS A 65 8.50 -15.88 -2.10
N TRP A 66 7.57 -15.05 -1.62
CA TRP A 66 7.89 -13.80 -0.95
C TRP A 66 8.67 -14.02 0.36
N ARG A 67 8.25 -14.97 1.19
CA ARG A 67 8.96 -15.28 2.44
C ARG A 67 10.38 -15.83 2.22
N ALA A 68 10.59 -16.53 1.11
CA ALA A 68 11.90 -17.05 0.73
C ALA A 68 12.82 -15.98 0.10
N THR A 69 12.26 -14.84 -0.31
CA THR A 69 13.02 -13.73 -0.88
C THR A 69 13.78 -13.02 0.24
N PRO A 70 15.12 -12.80 0.12
CA PRO A 70 15.89 -12.10 1.14
C PRO A 70 15.33 -10.72 1.47
N ALA A 71 15.34 -10.33 2.75
CA ALA A 71 14.77 -9.06 3.20
C ALA A 71 15.29 -7.83 2.43
N PRO A 72 16.60 -7.69 2.15
CA PRO A 72 17.10 -6.57 1.34
C PRO A 72 16.53 -6.53 -0.08
N VAL A 73 16.27 -7.69 -0.70
CA VAL A 73 15.67 -7.77 -2.04
C VAL A 73 14.20 -7.34 -2.00
N ARG A 74 13.46 -7.71 -0.93
CA ARG A 74 12.11 -7.17 -0.69
C ARG A 74 12.15 -5.65 -0.48
N GLY A 75 13.19 -5.15 0.20
CA GLY A 75 13.42 -3.72 0.38
C GLY A 75 13.59 -2.97 -0.95
N GLU A 76 14.26 -3.55 -1.95
CA GLU A 76 14.38 -2.91 -3.26
C GLU A 76 13.01 -2.78 -3.97
N ILE A 77 12.11 -3.74 -3.82
CA ILE A 77 10.74 -3.61 -4.36
C ILE A 77 10.00 -2.45 -3.69
N VAL A 78 10.14 -2.31 -2.36
CA VAL A 78 9.57 -1.17 -1.62
C VAL A 78 10.21 0.16 -2.06
N ARG A 79 11.51 0.18 -2.36
CA ARG A 79 12.19 1.34 -2.92
C ARG A 79 11.56 1.79 -4.25
N GLU A 80 11.29 0.85 -5.15
CA GLU A 80 10.63 1.18 -6.42
C GLU A 80 9.21 1.72 -6.21
N MET A 81 8.46 1.19 -5.25
CA MET A 81 7.17 1.78 -4.85
C MET A 81 7.33 3.23 -4.38
N GLY A 82 8.31 3.51 -3.52
CA GLY A 82 8.65 4.85 -3.07
C GLY A 82 9.02 5.79 -4.21
N ASN A 83 9.77 5.30 -5.21
CA ASN A 83 10.14 6.07 -6.40
C ASN A 83 8.91 6.45 -7.24
N VAL A 84 7.96 5.52 -7.43
CA VAL A 84 6.69 5.79 -8.12
C VAL A 84 5.87 6.83 -7.35
N LEU A 85 5.78 6.72 -6.03
CA LEU A 85 5.10 7.71 -5.18
C LEU A 85 5.73 9.10 -5.32
N ARG A 86 7.06 9.21 -5.32
CA ARG A 86 7.78 10.48 -5.55
C ARG A 86 7.45 11.09 -6.91
N ALA A 87 7.50 10.28 -7.97
CA ALA A 87 7.21 10.74 -9.33
C ALA A 87 5.76 11.23 -9.47
N LYS A 88 4.81 10.63 -8.73
CA LYS A 88 3.38 10.94 -8.79
C LYS A 88 2.89 11.82 -7.64
N LYS A 89 3.77 12.31 -6.76
CA LYS A 89 3.41 13.03 -5.53
C LYS A 89 2.43 14.18 -5.76
N LYS A 90 2.67 15.02 -6.77
CA LYS A 90 1.82 16.17 -7.04
C LYS A 90 0.40 15.78 -7.48
N ALA A 91 0.29 14.77 -8.35
CA ALA A 91 -1.00 14.32 -8.84
C ALA A 91 -1.78 13.56 -7.75
N LEU A 92 -1.10 12.69 -6.98
CA LEU A 92 -1.70 11.98 -5.83
C LEU A 92 -2.15 12.95 -4.76
N GLY A 93 -1.31 13.91 -4.36
CA GLY A 93 -1.66 14.93 -3.36
C GLY A 93 -2.81 15.83 -3.82
N ALA A 94 -2.87 16.15 -5.12
CA ALA A 94 -4.00 16.88 -5.67
C ALA A 94 -5.30 16.06 -5.64
N LEU A 95 -5.25 14.75 -5.88
CA LEU A 95 -6.42 13.87 -5.77
C LEU A 95 -6.90 13.76 -4.32
N VAL A 96 -5.98 13.55 -3.36
CA VAL A 96 -6.31 13.56 -1.92
C VAL A 96 -6.98 14.86 -1.52
N ALA A 97 -6.40 16.01 -1.90
CA ALA A 97 -6.97 17.32 -1.58
C ALA A 97 -8.38 17.50 -2.18
N LEU A 98 -8.58 17.05 -3.42
CA LEU A 98 -9.86 17.14 -4.11
C LEU A 98 -10.94 16.26 -3.47
N GLU A 99 -10.62 15.02 -3.14
CA GLU A 99 -11.57 14.04 -2.62
C GLU A 99 -11.91 14.29 -1.15
N MET A 100 -10.94 14.74 -0.36
CA MET A 100 -11.12 14.99 1.08
C MET A 100 -11.46 16.45 1.43
N GLY A 101 -11.38 17.36 0.48
CA GLY A 101 -11.59 18.79 0.74
C GLY A 101 -10.48 19.44 1.53
N LYS A 102 -9.26 18.92 1.46
CA LYS A 102 -8.07 19.45 2.11
C LYS A 102 -7.38 20.51 1.24
N ILE A 103 -6.54 21.34 1.87
CA ILE A 103 -5.60 22.15 1.10
C ILE A 103 -4.57 21.27 0.41
N ARG A 104 -4.06 21.74 -0.71
CA ARG A 104 -3.13 20.94 -1.53
C ARG A 104 -1.85 20.54 -0.80
N ALA A 105 -1.35 21.43 0.06
CA ALA A 105 -0.15 21.16 0.85
C ALA A 105 -0.33 19.97 1.81
N GLU A 106 -1.50 19.80 2.39
CA GLU A 106 -1.82 18.64 3.24
C GLU A 106 -1.93 17.36 2.42
N GLY A 107 -2.62 17.39 1.27
CA GLY A 107 -2.69 16.24 0.38
C GLY A 107 -1.31 15.79 -0.11
N GLU A 108 -0.42 16.72 -0.46
CA GLU A 108 0.96 16.41 -0.82
C GLU A 108 1.78 15.93 0.38
N GLY A 109 1.47 16.41 1.60
CA GLY A 109 2.06 15.97 2.87
C GLY A 109 1.75 14.50 3.18
N GLU A 110 0.50 14.06 2.98
CA GLU A 110 0.14 12.64 3.16
C GLU A 110 0.92 11.72 2.21
N VAL A 111 1.08 12.13 0.95
CA VAL A 111 1.89 11.36 0.00
C VAL A 111 3.37 11.38 0.40
N GLN A 112 3.87 12.50 0.99
CA GLN A 112 5.23 12.56 1.52
C GLN A 112 5.43 11.53 2.63
N GLU A 113 4.49 11.37 3.56
CA GLU A 113 4.57 10.33 4.59
C GLU A 113 4.65 8.92 4.01
N MET A 114 3.86 8.63 2.97
CA MET A 114 3.96 7.34 2.29
C MET A 114 5.38 7.09 1.75
N ILE A 115 6.02 8.15 1.20
CA ILE A 115 7.39 8.09 0.69
C ILE A 115 8.39 7.86 1.82
N ASP A 116 8.26 8.60 2.92
CA ASP A 116 9.17 8.54 4.07
C ASP A 116 9.10 7.17 4.75
N ILE A 117 7.90 6.61 4.88
CA ILE A 117 7.71 5.24 5.40
C ILE A 117 8.27 4.18 4.45
N ALA A 118 8.18 4.38 3.13
CA ALA A 118 8.82 3.49 2.18
C ALA A 118 10.35 3.50 2.36
N ASP A 119 10.97 4.68 2.49
CA ASP A 119 12.42 4.81 2.75
C ASP A 119 12.81 4.16 4.08
N PHE A 120 12.03 4.39 5.13
CA PHE A 120 12.24 3.76 6.43
C PHE A 120 12.17 2.22 6.34
N ALA A 121 11.15 1.68 5.66
CA ALA A 121 11.02 0.24 5.46
C ALA A 121 12.18 -0.37 4.66
N VAL A 122 12.72 0.35 3.66
CA VAL A 122 13.93 -0.04 2.93
C VAL A 122 15.12 -0.14 3.90
N GLY A 123 15.30 0.83 4.78
CA GLY A 123 16.33 0.81 5.83
C GLY A 123 16.18 -0.38 6.75
N LEU A 124 14.94 -0.61 7.25
CA LEU A 124 14.63 -1.74 8.14
C LEU A 124 14.92 -3.10 7.50
N SER A 125 14.79 -3.24 6.18
CA SER A 125 15.07 -4.50 5.49
C SER A 125 16.49 -5.05 5.73
N ARG A 126 17.41 -4.18 6.20
CA ARG A 126 18.81 -4.52 6.53
C ARG A 126 19.13 -4.44 8.02
N GLN A 127 18.17 -4.03 8.86
CA GLN A 127 18.38 -3.70 10.27
C GLN A 127 17.49 -4.48 11.24
N ILE A 128 16.71 -5.42 10.76
CA ILE A 128 15.92 -6.31 11.64
C ILE A 128 16.85 -7.40 12.16
N TYR A 129 17.55 -7.07 13.26
CA TYR A 129 18.49 -7.97 13.93
C TYR A 129 17.75 -8.81 14.97
N GLY A 130 18.24 -10.04 15.20
CA GLY A 130 17.91 -10.82 16.39
C GLY A 130 19.06 -10.79 17.39
N GLN A 131 18.79 -11.21 18.61
CA GLN A 131 19.77 -11.28 19.67
C GLN A 131 20.45 -12.65 19.70
N VAL A 132 21.72 -12.67 20.14
CA VAL A 132 22.41 -13.89 20.56
C VAL A 132 22.58 -13.80 22.08
N ILE A 133 21.94 -14.72 22.80
CA ILE A 133 21.80 -14.67 24.23
C ILE A 133 22.60 -15.82 24.86
N ALA A 134 23.34 -15.55 25.95
CA ALA A 134 24.05 -16.58 26.71
C ALA A 134 23.08 -17.59 27.30
N SER A 135 23.44 -18.87 27.22
CA SER A 135 22.67 -19.97 27.84
C SER A 135 23.33 -20.42 29.15
N GLU A 136 22.53 -20.68 30.17
CA GLU A 136 22.97 -21.32 31.40
C GLU A 136 23.24 -22.83 31.22
N ARG A 137 22.80 -23.38 30.08
CA ARG A 137 22.96 -24.81 29.78
C ARG A 137 24.23 -25.07 28.99
N PRO A 138 25.04 -26.07 29.34
CA PRO A 138 26.21 -26.46 28.56
C PRO A 138 25.81 -26.83 27.12
N LEU A 139 26.62 -26.43 26.14
CA LEU A 139 26.42 -26.73 24.70
C LEU A 139 25.13 -26.19 24.09
N HIS A 140 24.47 -25.22 24.75
CA HIS A 140 23.31 -24.55 24.22
C HIS A 140 23.64 -23.11 23.79
N ARG A 141 22.98 -22.68 22.68
CA ARG A 141 22.99 -21.31 22.21
C ARG A 141 21.56 -20.83 22.03
N LEU A 142 21.25 -19.63 22.53
CA LEU A 142 19.96 -19.00 22.38
C LEU A 142 20.07 -17.91 21.29
N THR A 143 19.18 -17.94 20.33
CA THR A 143 19.13 -16.91 19.27
C THR A 143 17.69 -16.49 19.04
N GLU A 144 17.52 -15.19 18.80
CA GLU A 144 16.27 -14.59 18.33
C GLU A 144 16.36 -14.40 16.82
N GLN A 145 15.29 -14.72 16.10
CA GLN A 145 15.19 -14.55 14.65
C GLN A 145 13.81 -14.02 14.28
N TRP A 146 13.77 -13.13 13.28
CA TRP A 146 12.54 -12.61 12.72
C TRP A 146 12.17 -13.37 11.46
N HIS A 147 10.93 -13.85 11.41
CA HIS A 147 10.40 -14.57 10.26
C HIS A 147 9.17 -13.86 9.67
N PRO A 148 8.97 -13.90 8.34
CA PRO A 148 7.76 -13.38 7.71
C PRO A 148 6.51 -14.07 8.26
N MET A 149 5.53 -13.28 8.73
CA MET A 149 4.31 -13.78 9.36
C MET A 149 3.28 -14.29 8.35
N GLY A 150 3.18 -13.64 7.19
CA GLY A 150 2.17 -13.94 6.17
C GLY A 150 1.45 -12.71 5.66
N CYS A 151 0.22 -12.90 5.23
CA CYS A 151 -0.65 -11.82 4.80
C CYS A 151 -1.12 -11.03 6.02
N VAL A 152 -1.01 -9.71 5.95
CA VAL A 152 -1.40 -8.78 7.02
C VAL A 152 -2.48 -7.86 6.49
N GLY A 153 -3.59 -7.76 7.22
CA GLY A 153 -4.64 -6.78 6.95
C GLY A 153 -4.27 -5.42 7.55
N ILE A 154 -4.38 -4.37 6.74
CA ILE A 154 -4.17 -2.99 7.17
C ILE A 154 -5.46 -2.22 6.93
N ILE A 155 -6.04 -1.68 8.00
CA ILE A 155 -7.23 -0.82 7.94
C ILE A 155 -6.78 0.57 8.35
N SER A 156 -6.64 1.45 7.37
CA SER A 156 -6.20 2.83 7.60
C SER A 156 -7.39 3.76 7.87
N ALA A 157 -7.12 4.89 8.52
CA ALA A 157 -8.11 5.95 8.71
C ALA A 157 -8.42 6.63 7.36
N PHE A 158 -9.66 7.14 7.24
CA PHE A 158 -10.11 7.82 6.02
C PHE A 158 -9.55 9.25 5.87
N ASN A 159 -8.95 9.80 6.90
CA ASN A 159 -8.61 11.23 6.98
C ASN A 159 -7.10 11.52 6.99
N PHE A 160 -6.29 10.47 7.14
CA PHE A 160 -4.83 10.63 7.15
C PHE A 160 -4.12 9.28 6.93
#